data_1251e46638cd5e67ad59190455106406
#
_entry.id   1251e46638cd5e67ad59190455106406
#
_cell.length_a   1.000
_cell.length_b   1.000
_cell.length_c   1.000
_cell.angle_alpha   90.00
_cell.angle_beta   90.00
_cell.angle_gamma   90.00
#
_symmetry.space_group_name_H-M   'P 1'
#
loop_
_entity.id
_entity.type
_entity.pdbx_description
1 polymer ?
#
loop_
_entity_poly.entity_id
_entity_poly.type
_entity_poly.pdbx_seq_one_letter_code
_entity_poly.pdbx_strand_id
1 'polypeptide(L)'
;AAPFRDCTRKFWLTDVDRMRGGEYGEMTMQEMATRLCGSSDLFATDPGRGSTASVNYVACHDGFTTADLTMYKTKHNEANGENNRDGTNDNHSVNFGHEGPSGDQIIVQQRQRATMNLLGTLLLSLGTPMLLAGDEFGNSQNGNNNAYTQDNDTTWLDWDWLYSTEQTPELKQFNLTSRLITLRK
;
A
#
# COMPACT_ATOMS: atom_id res chain seq x y z
N ALA A 1 -0.89 -12.04 -8.29
CA ALA A 1 -0.56 -11.08 -7.23
C ALA A 1 -0.21 -9.70 -7.78
N ALA A 2 0.80 -9.54 -8.66
CA ALA A 2 1.18 -8.23 -9.21
C ALA A 2 0.02 -7.48 -9.88
N PRO A 3 -0.83 -8.09 -10.73
CA PRO A 3 -1.95 -7.38 -11.34
C PRO A 3 -2.93 -6.76 -10.34
N PHE A 4 -3.17 -7.41 -9.19
CA PHE A 4 -3.99 -6.83 -8.12
C PHE A 4 -3.30 -5.62 -7.48
N ARG A 5 -2.01 -5.74 -7.14
CA ARG A 5 -1.20 -4.68 -6.55
C ARG A 5 -1.20 -3.43 -7.44
N ASP A 6 -0.82 -3.60 -8.69
CA ASP A 6 -0.64 -2.49 -9.62
C ASP A 6 -1.98 -1.79 -9.92
N CYS A 7 -3.05 -2.59 -10.12
CA CYS A 7 -4.40 -2.06 -10.28
C CYS A 7 -4.83 -1.23 -9.06
N THR A 8 -4.70 -1.78 -7.86
CA THR A 8 -5.15 -1.12 -6.62
C THR A 8 -4.37 0.18 -6.38
N ARG A 9 -3.05 0.15 -6.56
CA ARG A 9 -2.21 1.35 -6.41
C ARG A 9 -2.56 2.42 -7.44
N LYS A 10 -2.63 2.08 -8.72
CA LYS A 10 -3.00 3.01 -9.80
C LYS A 10 -4.39 3.60 -9.59
N PHE A 11 -5.35 2.80 -9.13
CA PHE A 11 -6.71 3.26 -8.90
C PHE A 11 -6.82 4.29 -7.78
N TRP A 12 -6.14 4.06 -6.64
CA TRP A 12 -6.26 4.92 -5.47
C TRP A 12 -5.22 6.04 -5.38
N LEU A 13 -4.05 5.86 -6.02
CA LEU A 13 -2.89 6.73 -5.90
C LEU A 13 -2.57 7.46 -7.22
N THR A 14 -3.54 7.58 -8.13
CA THR A 14 -3.36 8.38 -9.34
C THR A 14 -3.15 9.83 -8.97
N ASP A 15 -2.06 10.41 -9.45
CA ASP A 15 -1.73 11.81 -9.23
C ASP A 15 -2.77 12.72 -9.89
N VAL A 16 -3.29 13.69 -9.14
CA VAL A 16 -4.27 14.66 -9.63
C VAL A 16 -3.75 15.45 -10.84
N ASP A 17 -2.44 15.66 -10.93
CA ASP A 17 -1.81 16.33 -12.06
C ASP A 17 -1.83 15.48 -13.33
N ARG A 18 -1.74 14.16 -13.23
CA ARG A 18 -2.00 13.21 -14.33
C ARG A 18 -3.45 13.26 -14.81
N MET A 19 -4.40 13.38 -13.88
CA MET A 19 -5.82 13.55 -14.23
C MET A 19 -6.07 14.84 -15.03
N ARG A 20 -5.39 15.95 -14.69
CA ARG A 20 -5.50 17.23 -15.39
C ARG A 20 -4.83 17.21 -16.77
N GLY A 21 -3.81 16.39 -16.96
CA GLY A 21 -3.14 16.21 -18.24
C GLY A 21 -3.88 15.35 -19.28
N GLY A 22 -5.06 14.83 -18.96
CA GLY A 22 -5.83 13.95 -19.85
C GLY A 22 -5.33 12.50 -19.89
N GLU A 23 -4.27 12.18 -19.19
CA GLU A 23 -3.86 10.82 -18.88
C GLU A 23 -4.74 10.31 -17.72
N TYR A 24 -5.98 9.98 -18.02
CA TYR A 24 -6.81 9.23 -17.08
C TYR A 24 -6.06 7.95 -16.73
N GLY A 25 -5.96 7.73 -15.44
CA GLY A 25 -5.25 6.59 -14.90
C GLY A 25 -5.55 5.35 -15.72
N GLU A 26 -4.51 4.64 -16.08
CA GLU A 26 -4.53 3.43 -16.90
C GLU A 26 -5.49 2.35 -16.38
N MET A 27 -6.25 2.65 -15.33
CA MET A 27 -7.07 1.68 -14.60
C MET A 27 -8.53 2.10 -14.53
N THR A 28 -9.38 1.33 -15.18
CA THR A 28 -10.83 1.56 -15.22
C THR A 28 -11.54 0.98 -13.98
N MET A 29 -12.76 1.46 -13.71
CA MET A 29 -13.65 0.86 -12.69
C MET A 29 -13.91 -0.62 -12.96
N GLN A 30 -13.99 -1.02 -14.22
CA GLN A 30 -14.21 -2.41 -14.62
C GLN A 30 -13.01 -3.29 -14.26
N GLU A 31 -11.79 -2.84 -14.50
CA GLU A 31 -10.58 -3.56 -14.14
C GLU A 31 -10.46 -3.69 -12.63
N MET A 32 -10.75 -2.63 -11.89
CA MET A 32 -10.77 -2.68 -10.43
C MET A 32 -11.81 -3.66 -9.90
N ALA A 33 -13.04 -3.65 -10.45
CA ALA A 33 -14.08 -4.61 -10.10
C ALA A 33 -13.64 -6.05 -10.39
N THR A 34 -12.98 -6.30 -11.52
CA THR A 34 -12.42 -7.61 -11.87
C THR A 34 -11.40 -8.07 -10.82
N ARG A 35 -10.50 -7.18 -10.36
CA ARG A 35 -9.52 -7.48 -9.30
C ARG A 35 -10.22 -7.81 -7.97
N LEU A 36 -11.20 -7.01 -7.58
CA LEU A 36 -11.98 -7.22 -6.35
C LEU A 36 -12.73 -8.55 -6.35
N CYS A 37 -13.25 -8.95 -7.50
CA CYS A 37 -14.02 -10.20 -7.68
C CYS A 37 -13.15 -11.43 -7.96
N GLY A 38 -11.85 -11.40 -7.68
CA GLY A 38 -10.97 -12.58 -7.74
C GLY A 38 -10.27 -12.79 -9.08
N SER A 39 -10.16 -11.73 -9.91
CA SER A 39 -9.34 -11.75 -11.14
C SER A 39 -9.67 -12.90 -12.09
N SER A 40 -10.94 -13.04 -12.45
CA SER A 40 -11.43 -14.12 -13.32
C SER A 40 -10.75 -14.16 -14.69
N ASP A 41 -10.33 -13.02 -15.22
CA ASP A 41 -9.55 -12.90 -16.45
C ASP A 41 -8.21 -13.64 -16.40
N LEU A 42 -7.66 -13.84 -15.20
CA LEU A 42 -6.37 -14.53 -14.99
C LEU A 42 -6.55 -16.02 -14.66
N PHE A 43 -7.69 -16.41 -14.08
CA PHE A 43 -7.86 -17.75 -13.52
C PHE A 43 -8.99 -18.57 -14.14
N ALA A 44 -9.93 -17.93 -14.87
CA ALA A 44 -11.12 -18.64 -15.41
C ALA A 44 -10.78 -19.73 -16.45
N THR A 45 -9.63 -19.63 -17.11
CA THR A 45 -9.19 -20.61 -18.12
C THR A 45 -8.48 -21.81 -17.51
N ASP A 46 -8.17 -21.78 -16.21
CA ASP A 46 -7.42 -22.84 -15.52
C ASP A 46 -8.40 -23.78 -14.80
N PRO A 47 -8.55 -25.03 -15.25
CA PRO A 47 -9.50 -25.96 -14.63
C PRO A 47 -9.25 -26.13 -13.12
N GLY A 48 -10.28 -25.88 -12.32
CA GLY A 48 -10.22 -26.01 -10.86
C GLY A 48 -9.79 -24.73 -10.11
N ARG A 49 -9.53 -23.62 -10.80
CA ARG A 49 -9.30 -22.33 -10.18
C ARG A 49 -10.54 -21.44 -10.25
N GLY A 50 -10.90 -20.87 -9.11
CA GLY A 50 -12.04 -19.96 -8.99
C GLY A 50 -11.62 -18.58 -8.50
N SER A 51 -12.60 -17.76 -8.15
CA SER A 51 -12.42 -16.38 -7.65
C SER A 51 -11.60 -16.28 -6.36
N THR A 52 -11.38 -17.39 -5.66
CA THR A 52 -10.56 -17.45 -4.43
C THR A 52 -9.10 -17.86 -4.67
N ALA A 53 -8.73 -18.15 -5.93
CA ALA A 53 -7.39 -18.65 -6.26
C ALA A 53 -6.28 -17.58 -6.18
N SER A 54 -6.66 -16.30 -6.18
CA SER A 54 -5.68 -15.21 -6.13
C SER A 54 -5.10 -15.03 -4.72
N VAL A 55 -3.79 -14.71 -4.66
CA VAL A 55 -3.16 -14.09 -3.50
C VAL A 55 -3.00 -12.60 -3.80
N ASN A 56 -3.64 -11.77 -3.01
CA ASN A 56 -3.72 -10.32 -3.20
C ASN A 56 -2.83 -9.61 -2.19
N TYR A 57 -2.10 -8.58 -2.62
CA TYR A 57 -1.35 -7.71 -1.73
C TYR A 57 -1.28 -6.30 -2.31
N VAL A 58 -1.08 -5.32 -1.44
CA VAL A 58 -0.80 -3.93 -1.82
C VAL A 58 0.68 -3.65 -1.67
N ALA A 59 1.29 -4.08 -0.58
CA ALA A 59 2.72 -4.00 -0.29
C ALA A 59 3.26 -5.37 0.10
N CYS A 60 4.55 -5.59 -0.10
CA CYS A 60 5.28 -6.80 0.31
C CYS A 60 6.71 -6.40 0.71
N HIS A 61 7.58 -7.37 1.00
CA HIS A 61 8.97 -7.11 1.41
C HIS A 61 9.79 -6.31 0.37
N ASP A 62 9.44 -6.41 -0.92
CA ASP A 62 10.00 -5.59 -1.99
C ASP A 62 9.07 -4.41 -2.29
N GLY A 63 9.62 -3.21 -2.40
CA GLY A 63 8.87 -2.01 -2.67
C GLY A 63 8.49 -1.21 -1.41
N PHE A 64 7.71 -0.16 -1.59
CA PHE A 64 7.23 0.67 -0.48
C PHE A 64 6.24 -0.05 0.42
N THR A 65 6.29 0.25 1.72
CA THR A 65 5.20 -0.06 2.66
C THR A 65 3.93 0.69 2.25
N THR A 66 2.78 0.30 2.79
CA THR A 66 1.51 0.99 2.49
C THR A 66 1.55 2.47 2.92
N ALA A 67 2.26 2.80 4.00
CA ALA A 67 2.47 4.18 4.44
C ALA A 67 3.37 4.93 3.45
N ASP A 68 4.50 4.34 3.05
CA ASP A 68 5.45 4.98 2.13
C ASP A 68 4.85 5.21 0.73
N LEU A 69 3.92 4.36 0.27
CA LEU A 69 3.16 4.58 -0.96
C LEU A 69 2.41 5.91 -0.99
N THR A 70 2.09 6.47 0.18
CA THR A 70 1.36 7.74 0.30
C THR A 70 2.25 8.90 0.74
N MET A 71 3.53 8.64 1.04
CA MET A 71 4.46 9.65 1.53
C MET A 71 5.60 9.95 0.56
N TYR A 72 5.99 8.99 -0.27
CA TYR A 72 7.16 9.11 -1.13
C TYR A 72 6.81 8.88 -2.59
N LYS A 73 7.20 9.84 -3.44
CA LYS A 73 7.09 9.71 -4.90
C LYS A 73 8.31 9.01 -5.48
N THR A 74 9.46 9.19 -4.85
CA THR A 74 10.74 8.60 -5.26
C THR A 74 11.31 7.74 -4.13
N LYS A 75 12.12 6.74 -4.49
CA LYS A 75 12.80 5.90 -3.51
C LYS A 75 13.95 6.64 -2.83
N HIS A 76 14.22 6.30 -1.59
CA HIS A 76 15.29 6.83 -0.74
C HIS A 76 16.10 5.68 -0.15
N ASN A 77 16.88 5.00 -1.02
CA ASN A 77 17.67 3.80 -0.68
C ASN A 77 19.14 4.12 -0.39
N GLU A 78 19.50 5.37 -0.14
CA GLU A 78 20.89 5.81 0.06
C GLU A 78 21.57 5.04 1.18
N ALA A 79 20.83 4.70 2.24
CA ALA A 79 21.33 3.91 3.37
C ALA A 79 21.78 2.49 3.00
N ASN A 80 21.36 1.96 1.86
CA ASN A 80 21.77 0.64 1.38
C ASN A 80 23.20 0.61 0.80
N GLY A 81 23.84 1.79 0.62
CA GLY A 81 25.21 1.87 0.08
C GLY A 81 25.33 1.70 -1.43
N GLU A 82 24.22 1.58 -2.16
CA GLU A 82 24.14 1.38 -3.62
C GLU A 82 23.90 2.68 -4.39
N ASN A 83 24.11 3.84 -3.77
CA ASN A 83 23.86 5.18 -4.34
C ASN A 83 22.43 5.31 -4.92
N ASN A 84 21.44 4.77 -4.21
CA ASN A 84 20.03 4.79 -4.61
C ASN A 84 19.74 4.14 -5.97
N ARG A 85 20.59 3.21 -6.45
CA ARG A 85 20.41 2.51 -7.74
C ARG A 85 19.59 1.22 -7.62
N ASP A 86 19.58 0.63 -6.44
CA ASP A 86 18.84 -0.58 -6.07
C ASP A 86 17.34 -0.31 -5.90
N GLY A 87 16.54 -1.37 -5.86
CA GLY A 87 15.09 -1.30 -5.80
C GLY A 87 14.45 -0.75 -7.08
N THR A 88 13.13 -0.72 -7.10
CA THR A 88 12.36 -0.26 -8.27
C THR A 88 12.19 1.26 -8.32
N ASN A 89 12.14 1.85 -9.52
CA ASN A 89 11.73 3.24 -9.72
C ASN A 89 10.23 3.37 -9.96
N ASP A 90 9.53 2.27 -10.28
CA ASP A 90 8.10 2.26 -10.54
C ASP A 90 7.34 1.74 -9.32
N ASN A 91 6.94 2.66 -8.44
CA ASN A 91 6.27 2.34 -7.18
C ASN A 91 4.75 2.54 -7.25
N HIS A 92 4.23 3.22 -8.28
CA HIS A 92 2.83 3.67 -8.33
C HIS A 92 2.42 4.34 -7.02
N SER A 93 3.21 5.30 -6.56
CA SER A 93 3.06 6.01 -5.29
C SER A 93 2.78 7.50 -5.50
N VAL A 94 2.25 8.17 -4.46
CA VAL A 94 1.97 9.61 -4.48
C VAL A 94 2.33 10.23 -3.13
N ASN A 95 2.98 11.39 -3.14
CA ASN A 95 3.39 12.09 -1.91
C ASN A 95 2.41 13.18 -1.44
N PHE A 96 1.30 13.41 -2.17
CA PHE A 96 0.33 14.47 -1.91
C PHE A 96 0.94 15.88 -1.82
N GLY A 97 2.01 16.12 -2.59
CA GLY A 97 2.69 17.43 -2.66
C GLY A 97 3.80 17.65 -1.64
N HIS A 98 4.09 16.66 -0.78
CA HIS A 98 5.19 16.73 0.18
C HIS A 98 5.90 15.38 0.31
N GLU A 99 7.20 15.34 0.02
CA GLU A 99 8.00 14.12 0.14
C GLU A 99 8.33 13.85 1.61
N GLY A 100 8.04 12.62 2.07
CA GLY A 100 8.27 12.21 3.46
C GLY A 100 7.23 12.74 4.46
N PRO A 101 7.50 12.68 5.77
CA PRO A 101 6.58 13.10 6.82
C PRO A 101 6.16 14.57 6.68
N SER A 102 4.90 14.89 7.00
CA SER A 102 4.35 16.24 6.89
C SER A 102 3.60 16.64 8.15
N GLY A 103 3.76 17.90 8.57
CA GLY A 103 2.96 18.53 9.63
C GLY A 103 1.64 19.14 9.12
N ASP A 104 1.42 19.19 7.81
CA ASP A 104 0.17 19.72 7.23
C ASP A 104 -0.97 18.71 7.43
N GLN A 105 -1.97 19.12 8.19
CA GLN A 105 -3.11 18.27 8.54
C GLN A 105 -3.93 17.85 7.31
N ILE A 106 -3.97 18.66 6.25
CA ILE A 106 -4.69 18.30 5.00
C ILE A 106 -3.95 17.15 4.32
N ILE A 107 -2.63 17.24 4.19
CA ILE A 107 -1.80 16.19 3.61
C ILE A 107 -1.90 14.90 4.44
N VAL A 108 -1.81 15.01 5.76
CA VAL A 108 -1.92 13.86 6.67
C VAL A 108 -3.26 13.15 6.51
N GLN A 109 -4.37 13.90 6.46
CA GLN A 109 -5.71 13.32 6.27
C GLN A 109 -5.87 12.66 4.89
N GLN A 110 -5.34 13.25 3.82
CA GLN A 110 -5.36 12.66 2.48
C GLN A 110 -4.60 11.33 2.44
N ARG A 111 -3.41 11.28 3.05
CA ARG A 111 -2.59 10.07 3.17
C ARG A 111 -3.31 8.97 3.96
N GLN A 112 -3.85 9.31 5.12
CA GLN A 112 -4.62 8.36 5.94
C GLN A 112 -5.80 7.78 5.15
N ARG A 113 -6.55 8.63 4.45
CA ARG A 113 -7.67 8.17 3.61
C ARG A 113 -7.21 7.25 2.48
N ALA A 114 -6.11 7.56 1.81
CA ALA A 114 -5.54 6.73 0.76
C ALA A 114 -5.09 5.36 1.31
N THR A 115 -4.37 5.35 2.43
CA THR A 115 -3.95 4.11 3.11
C THR A 115 -5.14 3.25 3.51
N MET A 116 -6.20 3.86 4.09
CA MET A 116 -7.44 3.14 4.44
C MET A 116 -8.13 2.53 3.21
N ASN A 117 -8.12 3.23 2.08
CA ASN A 117 -8.68 2.73 0.82
C ASN A 117 -7.88 1.51 0.30
N LEU A 118 -6.55 1.57 0.37
CA LEU A 118 -5.68 0.46 -0.02
C LEU A 118 -5.92 -0.78 0.85
N LEU A 119 -5.92 -0.63 2.17
CA LEU A 119 -6.16 -1.73 3.12
C LEU A 119 -7.59 -2.28 3.02
N GLY A 120 -8.58 -1.41 2.89
CA GLY A 120 -9.98 -1.82 2.70
C GLY A 120 -10.17 -2.62 1.43
N THR A 121 -9.58 -2.18 0.32
CA THR A 121 -9.60 -2.89 -0.95
C THR A 121 -8.96 -4.27 -0.83
N LEU A 122 -7.80 -4.36 -0.20
CA LEU A 122 -7.10 -5.62 0.02
C LEU A 122 -7.95 -6.60 0.84
N LEU A 123 -8.43 -6.15 2.00
CA LEU A 123 -9.09 -7.02 2.97
C LEU A 123 -10.53 -7.39 2.59
N LEU A 124 -11.21 -6.60 1.72
CA LEU A 124 -12.56 -6.87 1.25
C LEU A 124 -12.61 -7.56 -0.12
N SER A 125 -11.47 -7.72 -0.81
CA SER A 125 -11.41 -8.42 -2.09
C SER A 125 -11.53 -9.94 -1.94
N LEU A 126 -12.03 -10.62 -2.96
CA LEU A 126 -11.97 -12.09 -3.04
C LEU A 126 -10.53 -12.57 -3.26
N GLY A 127 -10.21 -13.75 -2.76
CA GLY A 127 -8.87 -14.32 -2.76
C GLY A 127 -8.21 -14.27 -1.38
N THR A 128 -6.96 -14.65 -1.28
CA THR A 128 -6.19 -14.64 -0.02
C THR A 128 -5.47 -13.31 0.14
N PRO A 129 -5.79 -12.47 1.13
CA PRO A 129 -5.05 -11.25 1.38
C PRO A 129 -3.69 -11.58 2.01
N MET A 130 -2.63 -10.94 1.52
CA MET A 130 -1.31 -10.93 2.12
C MET A 130 -1.02 -9.50 2.60
N LEU A 131 -0.84 -9.32 3.90
CA LEU A 131 -0.54 -8.05 4.54
C LEU A 131 0.94 -8.03 4.93
N LEU A 132 1.65 -6.98 4.58
CA LEU A 132 3.01 -6.75 5.07
C LEU A 132 2.95 -6.41 6.56
N ALA A 133 3.80 -7.04 7.37
CA ALA A 133 3.87 -6.74 8.80
C ALA A 133 4.22 -5.27 9.03
N GLY A 134 3.45 -4.59 9.89
CA GLY A 134 3.55 -3.15 10.12
C GLY A 134 2.57 -2.31 9.30
N ASP A 135 2.08 -2.79 8.17
CA ASP A 135 1.07 -2.08 7.37
C ASP A 135 -0.24 -1.87 8.15
N GLU A 136 -0.56 -2.77 9.09
CA GLU A 136 -1.76 -2.69 9.93
C GLU A 136 -1.78 -1.46 10.85
N PHE A 137 -0.63 -0.84 11.13
CA PHE A 137 -0.55 0.39 11.94
C PHE A 137 0.23 1.53 11.25
N GLY A 138 0.62 1.35 9.99
CA GLY A 138 1.21 2.44 9.20
C GLY A 138 2.72 2.57 9.34
N ASN A 139 3.43 1.44 9.51
CA ASN A 139 4.90 1.43 9.54
C ASN A 139 5.48 2.00 8.25
N SER A 140 6.51 2.84 8.39
CA SER A 140 7.27 3.44 7.30
C SER A 140 8.72 2.95 7.33
N GLN A 141 9.27 2.71 6.15
CA GLN A 141 10.70 2.46 5.95
C GLN A 141 11.44 3.72 5.45
N ASN A 142 10.87 4.90 5.73
CA ASN A 142 11.43 6.20 5.37
C ASN A 142 11.71 6.35 3.86
N GLY A 143 10.87 5.73 3.03
CA GLY A 143 11.02 5.74 1.58
C GLY A 143 12.09 4.78 1.05
N ASN A 144 12.67 3.92 1.89
CA ASN A 144 13.51 2.83 1.43
C ASN A 144 12.63 1.69 0.92
N ASN A 145 12.64 1.45 -0.39
CA ASN A 145 11.83 0.42 -1.03
C ASN A 145 12.59 -0.90 -1.29
N ASN A 146 13.77 -1.06 -0.70
CA ASN A 146 14.61 -2.24 -0.83
C ASN A 146 15.45 -2.47 0.45
N ALA A 147 14.80 -2.49 1.59
CA ALA A 147 15.44 -2.41 2.91
C ALA A 147 16.10 -3.73 3.39
N TYR A 148 16.43 -4.67 2.49
CA TYR A 148 16.94 -6.02 2.80
C TYR A 148 18.27 -6.01 3.58
N THR A 149 19.06 -4.94 3.45
CA THR A 149 20.35 -4.79 4.15
C THR A 149 20.23 -4.05 5.48
N GLN A 150 19.03 -3.59 5.83
CA GLN A 150 18.81 -2.76 7.01
C GLN A 150 18.40 -3.64 8.20
N ASP A 151 19.26 -3.70 9.24
CA ASP A 151 18.93 -4.28 10.54
C ASP A 151 18.96 -3.18 11.59
N ASN A 152 18.04 -2.25 11.49
CA ASN A 152 17.94 -1.03 12.29
C ASN A 152 16.52 -0.47 12.26
N ASP A 153 16.31 0.74 12.80
CA ASP A 153 15.02 1.44 12.90
C ASP A 153 14.28 1.62 11.55
N THR A 154 14.98 1.46 10.40
CA THR A 154 14.32 1.49 9.10
C THR A 154 13.37 0.30 8.91
N THR A 155 13.73 -0.86 9.44
CA THR A 155 12.94 -2.10 9.28
C THR A 155 12.32 -2.61 10.57
N TRP A 156 12.82 -2.17 11.72
CA TRP A 156 12.25 -2.58 12.99
C TRP A 156 10.88 -1.96 13.18
N LEU A 157 9.94 -2.77 13.68
CA LEU A 157 8.57 -2.34 13.94
C LEU A 157 8.48 -1.68 15.32
N ASP A 158 8.08 -0.42 15.34
CA ASP A 158 7.82 0.29 16.59
C ASP A 158 6.42 -0.09 17.13
N TRP A 159 6.38 -0.64 18.32
CA TRP A 159 5.17 -1.05 19.03
C TRP A 159 4.82 -0.15 20.23
N ASP A 160 5.59 0.92 20.47
CA ASP A 160 5.39 1.79 21.65
C ASP A 160 4.03 2.49 21.63
N TRP A 161 3.45 2.73 20.44
CA TRP A 161 2.11 3.29 20.28
C TRP A 161 1.01 2.46 20.94
N LEU A 162 1.19 1.14 21.14
CA LEU A 162 0.22 0.28 21.87
C LEU A 162 0.03 0.69 23.33
N TYR A 163 1.04 1.28 23.92
CA TYR A 163 1.01 1.69 25.32
C TYR A 163 0.55 3.15 25.49
N SER A 164 0.27 3.85 24.38
CA SER A 164 -0.26 5.21 24.43
C SER A 164 -1.68 5.23 24.99
N THR A 165 -1.96 6.20 25.85
CA THR A 165 -3.33 6.47 26.33
C THR A 165 -4.14 7.32 25.34
N GLU A 166 -3.51 7.83 24.29
CA GLU A 166 -4.12 8.68 23.28
C GLU A 166 -4.55 7.88 22.06
N GLN A 167 -5.50 8.43 21.31
CA GLN A 167 -5.93 7.87 20.02
C GLN A 167 -4.95 8.27 18.92
N THR A 168 -3.80 7.58 18.86
CA THR A 168 -2.78 7.83 17.85
C THR A 168 -3.25 7.42 16.45
N PRO A 169 -2.65 7.94 15.38
CA PRO A 169 -2.93 7.51 14.01
C PRO A 169 -2.73 5.99 13.82
N GLU A 170 -1.68 5.42 14.42
CA GLU A 170 -1.32 4.01 14.39
C GLU A 170 -2.44 3.16 15.01
N LEU A 171 -2.90 3.54 16.20
CA LEU A 171 -4.00 2.84 16.88
C LEU A 171 -5.30 2.89 16.08
N LYS A 172 -5.60 4.02 15.42
CA LYS A 172 -6.78 4.15 14.54
C LYS A 172 -6.69 3.21 13.35
N GLN A 173 -5.54 3.16 12.68
CA GLN A 173 -5.32 2.29 11.53
C GLN A 173 -5.35 0.82 11.94
N PHE A 174 -4.72 0.46 13.04
CA PHE A 174 -4.74 -0.89 13.60
C PHE A 174 -6.16 -1.36 13.91
N ASN A 175 -6.95 -0.53 14.58
CA ASN A 175 -8.35 -0.83 14.90
C ASN A 175 -9.21 -1.01 13.63
N LEU A 176 -9.00 -0.18 12.60
CA LEU A 176 -9.67 -0.34 11.31
C LEU A 176 -9.30 -1.68 10.67
N THR A 177 -8.02 -1.99 10.59
CA THR A 177 -7.50 -3.22 9.99
C THR A 177 -8.06 -4.45 10.72
N SER A 178 -8.07 -4.44 12.05
CA SER A 178 -8.65 -5.50 12.87
C SER A 178 -10.15 -5.71 12.59
N ARG A 179 -10.91 -4.61 12.46
CA ARG A 179 -12.34 -4.68 12.10
C ARG A 179 -12.57 -5.25 10.70
N LEU A 180 -11.77 -4.85 9.72
CA LEU A 180 -11.86 -5.38 8.36
C LEU A 180 -11.55 -6.88 8.30
N ILE A 181 -10.55 -7.34 9.05
CA ILE A 181 -10.24 -8.77 9.18
C ILE A 181 -11.41 -9.52 9.82
N THR A 182 -12.03 -8.93 10.85
CA THR A 182 -13.19 -9.53 11.50
C THR A 182 -14.40 -9.61 10.58
N LEU A 183 -14.63 -8.59 9.77
CA LEU A 183 -15.73 -8.55 8.79
C LEU A 183 -15.54 -9.59 7.67
N ARG A 184 -14.29 -9.88 7.31
CA ARG A 184 -13.94 -10.84 6.27
C ARG A 184 -14.21 -12.29 6.68
N LYS A 185 -14.15 -12.63 7.98
CA LYS A 185 -14.37 -13.99 8.52
C LYS A 185 -15.84 -14.42 8.38
#